data_37faffe7497cd8bf08253b4d95804e73
#
_entry.id   37faffe7497cd8bf08253b4d95804e73
#
_cell.length_a   1.000
_cell.length_b   1.000
_cell.length_c   1.000
_cell.angle_alpha   90.00
_cell.angle_beta   90.00
_cell.angle_gamma   90.00
#
_symmetry.space_group_name_H-M   'P 1'
#
loop_
_entity.id
_entity.type
_entity.pdbx_description
1 polymer ?
#
loop_
_entity_poly.entity_id
_entity_poly.type
_entity_poly.pdbx_seq_one_letter_code
_entity_poly.pdbx_strand_id
1 'polypeptide(L)'
;MKKYIVALTPEERAELIALTTKGTARVRRLKRGLVLLAADEGDTDGVIADKVRVHAVTIERIRRRIVEEGLEAALSERPRPGQTRKLDGRQEAHLLALACTEPPTGRQRWTMQLLADQLVERQVVEAISDETVRRALKRGT
;
A
#
# COMPACT_ATOMS: atom_id res chain seq x y z
N MET A 1 1.73 29.62 -15.44
CA MET A 1 1.41 28.45 -16.26
C MET A 1 1.49 27.17 -15.43
N LYS A 2 0.47 26.36 -15.47
CA LYS A 2 0.46 25.11 -14.73
C LYS A 2 1.36 24.08 -15.40
N LYS A 3 2.18 23.40 -14.63
CA LYS A 3 3.06 22.33 -15.12
C LYS A 3 2.26 21.09 -15.56
N TYR A 4 1.20 20.78 -14.83
CA TYR A 4 0.35 19.62 -15.11
C TYR A 4 -1.05 20.10 -15.45
N ILE A 5 -1.44 19.92 -16.70
CA ILE A 5 -2.75 20.32 -17.21
C ILE A 5 -3.63 19.07 -17.30
N VAL A 6 -4.79 19.12 -16.67
CA VAL A 6 -5.76 18.03 -16.71
C VAL A 6 -6.64 18.19 -17.93
N ALA A 7 -6.62 17.19 -18.81
CA ALA A 7 -7.50 17.12 -19.98
C ALA A 7 -8.15 15.74 -19.97
N LEU A 8 -9.44 15.70 -19.62
CA LEU A 8 -10.18 14.44 -19.54
C LEU A 8 -10.76 14.06 -20.89
N THR A 9 -10.72 12.77 -21.23
CA THR A 9 -11.46 12.25 -22.37
C THR A 9 -12.95 12.28 -22.05
N PRO A 10 -13.85 12.25 -23.05
CA PRO A 10 -15.29 12.16 -22.78
C PRO A 10 -15.69 10.97 -21.92
N GLU A 11 -15.02 9.83 -22.08
CA GLU A 11 -15.25 8.63 -21.30
C GLU A 11 -14.82 8.82 -19.83
N GLU A 12 -13.66 9.41 -19.61
CA GLU A 12 -13.16 9.73 -18.26
C GLU A 12 -14.07 10.71 -17.54
N ARG A 13 -14.53 11.73 -18.26
CA ARG A 13 -15.45 12.73 -17.71
C ARG A 13 -16.78 12.10 -17.32
N ALA A 14 -17.34 11.24 -18.17
CA ALA A 14 -18.57 10.53 -17.88
C ALA A 14 -18.44 9.63 -16.66
N GLU A 15 -17.32 8.93 -16.54
CA GLU A 15 -17.01 8.08 -15.39
C GLU A 15 -16.93 8.88 -14.09
N LEU A 16 -16.28 10.05 -14.11
CA LEU A 16 -16.18 10.92 -12.95
C LEU A 16 -17.51 11.53 -12.56
N ILE A 17 -18.34 11.93 -13.53
CA ILE A 17 -19.68 12.44 -13.26
C ILE A 17 -20.52 11.35 -12.59
N ALA A 18 -20.48 10.12 -13.09
CA ALA A 18 -21.17 8.99 -12.49
C ALA A 18 -20.70 8.72 -11.07
N LEU A 19 -19.39 8.74 -10.84
CA LEU A 19 -18.79 8.56 -9.53
C LEU A 19 -19.28 9.61 -8.51
N THR A 20 -19.29 10.86 -8.90
CA THR A 20 -19.63 11.97 -8.00
C THR A 20 -21.13 12.13 -7.77
N THR A 21 -21.99 11.59 -8.64
CA THR A 21 -23.45 11.69 -8.49
C THR A 21 -24.07 10.52 -7.76
N LYS A 22 -23.43 9.34 -7.76
CA LYS A 22 -23.98 8.13 -7.11
C LYS A 22 -23.93 8.16 -5.58
N GLY A 23 -23.01 8.92 -5.00
CA GLY A 23 -22.92 9.07 -3.54
C GLY A 23 -22.46 7.84 -2.77
N THR A 24 -22.01 6.77 -3.43
CA THR A 24 -21.59 5.52 -2.78
C THR A 24 -20.08 5.39 -2.61
N ALA A 25 -19.31 6.26 -3.24
CA ALA A 25 -17.85 6.24 -3.17
C ALA A 25 -17.35 6.83 -1.84
N ARG A 26 -16.15 6.43 -1.43
CA ARG A 26 -15.49 7.00 -0.26
C ARG A 26 -15.25 8.51 -0.48
N VAL A 27 -15.32 9.29 0.60
CA VAL A 27 -15.20 10.75 0.55
C VAL A 27 -13.92 11.20 -0.17
N ARG A 28 -12.80 10.55 0.10
CA ARG A 28 -11.53 10.90 -0.57
C ARG A 28 -11.57 10.68 -2.08
N ARG A 29 -12.17 9.60 -2.52
CA ARG A 29 -12.33 9.29 -3.94
C ARG A 29 -13.28 10.30 -4.60
N LEU A 30 -14.38 10.65 -3.93
CA LEU A 30 -15.31 11.68 -4.37
C LEU A 30 -14.64 13.03 -4.55
N LYS A 31 -13.88 13.48 -3.55
CA LYS A 31 -13.16 14.75 -3.60
C LYS A 31 -12.15 14.79 -4.73
N ARG A 32 -11.42 13.71 -4.95
CA ARG A 32 -10.48 13.63 -6.07
C ARG A 32 -11.18 13.72 -7.41
N GLY A 33 -12.32 13.06 -7.55
CA GLY A 33 -13.16 13.15 -8.74
C GLY A 33 -13.64 14.57 -9.01
N LEU A 34 -14.09 15.27 -7.97
CA LEU A 34 -14.53 16.67 -8.08
C LEU A 34 -13.38 17.59 -8.46
N VAL A 35 -12.20 17.39 -7.89
CA VAL A 35 -11.00 18.15 -8.25
C VAL A 35 -10.66 17.97 -9.72
N LEU A 36 -10.69 16.74 -10.22
CA LEU A 36 -10.38 16.45 -11.63
C LEU A 36 -11.40 17.07 -12.59
N LEU A 37 -12.69 17.01 -12.26
CA LEU A 37 -13.74 17.64 -13.07
C LEU A 37 -13.56 19.15 -13.11
N ALA A 38 -13.31 19.79 -11.97
CA ALA A 38 -13.08 21.22 -11.89
C ALA A 38 -11.83 21.65 -12.65
N ALA A 39 -10.77 20.88 -12.57
CA ALA A 39 -9.53 21.12 -13.30
C ALA A 39 -9.73 21.03 -14.82
N ASP A 40 -10.51 20.04 -15.26
CA ASP A 40 -10.85 19.88 -16.68
C ASP A 40 -11.68 21.06 -17.21
N GLU A 41 -12.51 21.66 -16.36
CA GLU A 41 -13.30 22.83 -16.68
C GLU A 41 -12.47 24.12 -16.75
N GLY A 42 -11.21 24.08 -16.35
CA GLY A 42 -10.29 25.20 -16.39
C GLY A 42 -10.19 26.01 -15.10
N ASP A 43 -10.76 25.53 -14.02
CA ASP A 43 -10.66 26.19 -12.71
C ASP A 43 -9.21 26.21 -12.21
N THR A 44 -8.84 27.32 -11.58
CA THR A 44 -7.53 27.43 -10.92
C THR A 44 -7.51 26.62 -9.63
N ASP A 45 -6.32 26.29 -9.14
CA ASP A 45 -6.19 25.55 -7.89
C ASP A 45 -6.81 26.27 -6.70
N GLY A 46 -6.72 27.61 -6.68
CA GLY A 46 -7.36 28.40 -5.63
C GLY A 46 -8.88 28.27 -5.64
N VAL A 47 -9.50 28.32 -6.82
CA VAL A 47 -10.95 28.13 -6.97
C VAL A 47 -11.36 26.70 -6.58
N ILE A 48 -10.60 25.71 -7.02
CA ILE A 48 -10.87 24.30 -6.69
C ILE A 48 -10.74 24.08 -5.18
N ALA A 49 -9.71 24.64 -4.56
CA ALA A 49 -9.50 24.53 -3.11
C ALA A 49 -10.71 25.04 -2.32
N ASP A 50 -11.28 26.16 -2.76
CA ASP A 50 -12.47 26.71 -2.12
C ASP A 50 -13.72 25.87 -2.36
N LYS A 51 -13.92 25.39 -3.59
CA LYS A 51 -15.10 24.61 -3.97
C LYS A 51 -15.14 23.22 -3.30
N VAL A 52 -14.02 22.55 -3.31
CA VAL A 52 -13.93 21.15 -2.86
C VAL A 52 -13.42 21.03 -1.43
N ARG A 53 -12.88 22.12 -0.88
CA ARG A 53 -12.30 22.18 0.46
C ARG A 53 -11.12 21.24 0.65
N VAL A 54 -10.19 21.29 -0.30
CA VAL A 54 -8.93 20.58 -0.24
C VAL A 54 -7.78 21.57 -0.34
N HIS A 55 -6.64 21.22 0.20
CA HIS A 55 -5.47 22.07 0.15
C HIS A 55 -4.90 22.14 -1.27
N ALA A 56 -4.36 23.30 -1.65
CA ALA A 56 -3.80 23.50 -3.00
C ALA A 56 -2.70 22.49 -3.35
N VAL A 57 -1.87 22.11 -2.38
CA VAL A 57 -0.83 21.10 -2.59
C VAL A 57 -1.44 19.75 -2.97
N THR A 58 -2.56 19.39 -2.37
CA THR A 58 -3.28 18.15 -2.70
C THR A 58 -3.78 18.19 -4.14
N ILE A 59 -4.32 19.33 -4.58
CA ILE A 59 -4.79 19.50 -5.96
C ILE A 59 -3.66 19.32 -6.96
N GLU A 60 -2.51 19.92 -6.68
CA GLU A 60 -1.32 19.78 -7.53
C GLU A 60 -0.86 18.33 -7.63
N ARG A 61 -0.87 17.61 -6.53
CA ARG A 61 -0.54 16.18 -6.50
C ARG A 61 -1.51 15.35 -7.33
N ILE A 62 -2.81 15.67 -7.28
CA ILE A 62 -3.82 14.98 -8.07
C ILE A 62 -3.62 15.25 -9.56
N ARG A 63 -3.37 16.51 -9.96
CA ARG A 63 -3.07 16.88 -11.33
C ARG A 63 -1.86 16.12 -11.87
N ARG A 64 -0.78 16.10 -11.10
CA ARG A 64 0.44 15.39 -11.46
C ARG A 64 0.16 13.90 -11.65
N ARG A 65 -0.60 13.32 -10.75
CA ARG A 65 -0.87 11.89 -10.74
C ARG A 65 -1.68 11.44 -11.96
N ILE A 66 -2.71 12.20 -12.36
CA ILE A 66 -3.48 11.85 -13.56
C ILE A 66 -2.64 11.98 -14.83
N VAL A 67 -1.78 12.99 -14.92
CA VAL A 67 -0.92 13.20 -16.08
C VAL A 67 0.13 12.10 -16.19
N GLU A 68 0.73 11.69 -15.09
CA GLU A 68 1.80 10.70 -15.07
C GLU A 68 1.32 9.25 -15.02
N GLU A 69 0.23 8.97 -14.30
CA GLU A 69 -0.19 7.60 -13.98
C GLU A 69 -1.60 7.23 -14.47
N GLY A 70 -2.40 8.21 -14.88
CA GLY A 70 -3.75 7.99 -15.40
C GLY A 70 -4.87 8.18 -14.37
N LEU A 71 -6.11 8.04 -14.84
CA LEU A 71 -7.30 8.35 -14.05
C LEU A 71 -7.47 7.48 -12.81
N GLU A 72 -7.38 6.17 -12.95
CA GLU A 72 -7.60 5.27 -11.81
C GLU A 72 -6.58 5.49 -10.71
N ALA A 73 -5.32 5.69 -11.07
CA ALA A 73 -4.25 5.98 -10.12
C ALA A 73 -4.50 7.32 -9.39
N ALA A 74 -5.05 8.33 -10.10
CA ALA A 74 -5.36 9.63 -9.51
C ALA A 74 -6.51 9.55 -8.51
N LEU A 75 -7.46 8.65 -8.72
CA LEU A 75 -8.61 8.44 -7.84
C LEU A 75 -8.27 7.57 -6.62
N SER A 76 -7.31 6.68 -6.74
CA SER A 76 -6.96 5.71 -5.72
C SER A 76 -5.80 6.17 -4.85
N GLU A 77 -5.77 5.71 -3.61
CA GLU A 77 -4.62 5.94 -2.75
C GLU A 77 -3.53 4.92 -3.10
N ARG A 78 -2.27 5.38 -3.04
CA ARG A 78 -1.15 4.47 -3.17
C ARG A 78 -1.10 3.57 -1.94
N PRO A 79 -0.91 2.25 -2.13
CA PRO A 79 -0.73 1.37 -0.98
C PRO A 79 0.46 1.84 -0.15
N ARG A 80 0.28 1.94 1.16
CA ARG A 80 1.39 2.25 2.04
C ARG A 80 2.27 1.01 2.17
N PRO A 81 3.60 1.17 2.08
CA PRO A 81 4.48 0.04 2.34
C PRO A 81 4.24 -0.44 3.77
N GLY A 82 4.00 -1.73 3.94
CA GLY A 82 3.87 -2.33 5.26
C GLY A 82 5.20 -2.34 6.00
N GLN A 83 5.16 -2.78 7.25
CA GLN A 83 6.37 -2.98 8.03
C GLN A 83 7.24 -4.03 7.35
N THR A 84 8.54 -3.77 7.29
CA THR A 84 9.51 -4.73 6.75
C THR A 84 9.44 -6.03 7.53
N ARG A 85 9.41 -7.17 6.83
CA ARG A 85 9.39 -8.48 7.47
C ARG A 85 10.67 -8.67 8.28
N LYS A 86 10.52 -9.29 9.46
CA LYS A 86 11.66 -9.57 10.34
C LYS A 86 12.68 -10.50 9.66
N LEU A 87 12.20 -11.46 8.87
CA LEU A 87 13.01 -12.40 8.12
C LEU A 87 12.98 -12.08 6.63
N ASP A 88 14.13 -12.03 5.99
CA ASP A 88 14.23 -11.98 4.54
C ASP A 88 14.03 -13.37 3.93
N GLY A 89 14.03 -13.47 2.60
CA GLY A 89 13.80 -14.74 1.91
C GLY A 89 14.84 -15.83 2.26
N ARG A 90 16.08 -15.42 2.46
CA ARG A 90 17.18 -16.33 2.81
C ARG A 90 16.99 -16.87 4.24
N GLN A 91 16.62 -15.99 5.17
CA GLN A 91 16.37 -16.36 6.56
C GLN A 91 15.13 -17.23 6.69
N GLU A 92 14.06 -16.95 5.94
CA GLU A 92 12.86 -17.80 5.90
C GLU A 92 13.18 -19.19 5.37
N ALA A 93 14.00 -19.28 4.31
CA ALA A 93 14.43 -20.57 3.76
C ALA A 93 15.23 -21.37 4.81
N HIS A 94 16.07 -20.69 5.59
CA HIS A 94 16.83 -21.30 6.67
C HIS A 94 15.91 -21.86 7.77
N LEU A 95 14.90 -21.10 8.14
CA LEU A 95 13.89 -21.52 9.12
C LEU A 95 13.11 -22.74 8.62
N LEU A 96 12.66 -22.73 7.36
CA LEU A 96 11.92 -23.86 6.78
C LEU A 96 12.77 -25.12 6.74
N ALA A 97 14.04 -25.00 6.35
CA ALA A 97 14.98 -26.11 6.34
C ALA A 97 15.20 -26.68 7.75
N LEU A 98 15.35 -25.80 8.74
CA LEU A 98 15.52 -26.21 10.14
C LEU A 98 14.30 -26.95 10.67
N ALA A 99 13.10 -26.47 10.34
CA ALA A 99 11.85 -27.10 10.77
C ALA A 99 11.66 -28.51 10.18
N CYS A 100 12.31 -28.79 9.05
CA CYS A 100 12.28 -30.10 8.40
C CYS A 100 13.32 -31.09 8.96
N THR A 101 14.21 -30.65 9.85
CA THR A 101 15.20 -31.52 10.49
C THR A 101 14.64 -32.11 11.78
N GLU A 102 15.37 -33.06 12.37
CA GLU A 102 14.99 -33.64 13.66
C GLU A 102 15.15 -32.60 14.77
N PRO A 103 14.23 -32.60 15.78
CA PRO A 103 14.38 -31.73 16.94
C PRO A 103 15.66 -32.01 17.73
N PRO A 104 16.13 -31.04 18.54
CA PRO A 104 17.30 -31.30 19.40
C PRO A 104 17.13 -32.48 20.33
N THR A 105 18.24 -33.07 20.75
CA THR A 105 18.26 -34.20 21.67
C THR A 105 17.42 -33.90 22.91
N GLY A 106 16.54 -34.83 23.28
CA GLY A 106 15.64 -34.68 24.40
C GLY A 106 14.29 -34.05 24.07
N ARG A 107 14.07 -33.72 22.81
CA ARG A 107 12.79 -33.14 22.33
C ARG A 107 12.16 -34.08 21.30
N GLN A 108 10.86 -34.25 21.36
CA GLN A 108 10.10 -35.08 20.42
C GLN A 108 9.68 -34.36 19.17
N ARG A 109 9.54 -33.03 19.24
CA ARG A 109 9.09 -32.19 18.11
C ARG A 109 9.58 -30.77 18.28
N TRP A 110 9.60 -30.03 17.16
CA TRP A 110 9.87 -28.61 17.17
C TRP A 110 8.70 -27.84 17.76
N THR A 111 9.00 -26.86 18.61
CA THR A 111 8.06 -25.82 19.03
C THR A 111 8.49 -24.51 18.40
N MET A 112 7.59 -23.53 18.35
CA MET A 112 7.92 -22.20 17.81
C MET A 112 9.06 -21.56 18.61
N GLN A 113 9.05 -21.73 19.92
CA GLN A 113 10.11 -21.19 20.77
C GLN A 113 11.47 -21.86 20.52
N LEU A 114 11.49 -23.17 20.32
CA LEU A 114 12.72 -23.89 19.99
C LEU A 114 13.30 -23.45 18.66
N LEU A 115 12.44 -23.25 17.67
CA LEU A 115 12.87 -22.73 16.36
C LEU A 115 13.45 -21.32 16.50
N ALA A 116 12.79 -20.45 17.27
CA ALA A 116 13.28 -19.10 17.53
C ALA A 116 14.65 -19.14 18.21
N ASP A 117 14.80 -19.94 19.24
CA ASP A 117 16.08 -20.10 19.98
C ASP A 117 17.20 -20.60 19.08
N GLN A 118 16.92 -21.57 18.20
CA GLN A 118 17.90 -22.10 17.27
C GLN A 118 18.32 -21.08 16.21
N LEU A 119 17.41 -20.25 15.73
CA LEU A 119 17.76 -19.20 14.78
C LEU A 119 18.70 -18.17 15.40
N VAL A 120 18.50 -17.85 16.68
CA VAL A 120 19.37 -16.93 17.41
C VAL A 120 20.74 -17.59 17.67
N GLU A 121 20.74 -18.83 18.11
CA GLU A 121 21.97 -19.60 18.41
C GLU A 121 22.82 -19.79 17.16
N ARG A 122 22.21 -20.01 16.01
CA ARG A 122 22.90 -20.17 14.72
C ARG A 122 23.28 -18.83 14.08
N GLN A 123 23.01 -17.72 14.75
CA GLN A 123 23.32 -16.37 14.30
C GLN A 123 22.62 -15.99 12.97
N VAL A 124 21.48 -16.61 12.70
CA VAL A 124 20.64 -16.23 11.54
C VAL A 124 19.97 -14.88 11.79
N VAL A 125 19.55 -14.66 13.04
CA VAL A 125 18.96 -13.39 13.50
C VAL A 125 19.54 -13.06 14.88
N GLU A 126 19.48 -11.78 15.27
CA GLU A 126 19.89 -11.35 16.62
C GLU A 126 18.83 -11.70 17.66
N ALA A 127 17.56 -11.50 17.30
CA ALA A 127 16.43 -11.82 18.16
C ALA A 127 15.21 -12.05 17.31
N ILE A 128 14.32 -12.93 17.76
CA ILE A 128 13.06 -13.22 17.07
C ILE A 128 12.06 -13.79 18.07
N SER A 129 10.78 -13.45 17.91
CA SER A 129 9.72 -14.00 18.74
C SER A 129 9.16 -15.30 18.13
N ASP A 130 8.56 -16.13 18.96
CA ASP A 130 7.87 -17.37 18.54
C ASP A 130 6.72 -17.05 17.58
N GLU A 131 6.02 -15.95 17.79
CA GLU A 131 4.93 -15.51 16.92
C GLU A 131 5.43 -15.16 15.51
N THR A 132 6.59 -14.51 15.39
CA THR A 132 7.20 -14.22 14.10
C THR A 132 7.58 -15.51 13.37
N VAL A 133 8.12 -16.50 14.09
CA VAL A 133 8.44 -17.82 13.55
C VAL A 133 7.17 -18.49 13.02
N ARG A 134 6.09 -18.48 13.80
CA ARG A 134 4.80 -19.06 13.41
C ARG A 134 4.28 -18.45 12.12
N ARG A 135 4.32 -17.12 12.01
CA ARG A 135 3.85 -16.39 10.81
C ARG A 135 4.70 -16.73 9.59
N ALA A 136 6.01 -16.81 9.76
CA ALA A 136 6.91 -17.14 8.67
C ALA A 136 6.66 -18.58 8.15
N LEU A 137 6.48 -19.55 9.05
CA LEU A 137 6.17 -20.93 8.68
C LEU A 137 4.82 -21.02 7.95
N LYS A 138 3.82 -20.29 8.42
CA LYS A 138 2.50 -20.27 7.81
C LYS A 138 2.56 -19.74 6.37
N ARG A 139 3.39 -18.72 6.12
CA ARG A 139 3.58 -18.19 4.76
C ARG A 139 4.30 -19.16 3.85
N GLY A 140 5.22 -19.96 4.40
CA GLY A 140 6.01 -20.93 3.64
C GLY A 140 5.27 -22.23 3.30
N THR A 141 4.11 -22.43 3.88
CA THR A 141 3.23 -23.56 3.56
C THR A 141 1.96 -23.08 2.82
#